data_da9158a788a02880322519baa6b03557
#
_entry.id   da9158a788a02880322519baa6b03557
#
_cell.length_a   1.000
_cell.length_b   1.000
_cell.length_c   1.000
_cell.angle_alpha   90.00
_cell.angle_beta   90.00
_cell.angle_gamma   90.00
#
_symmetry.space_group_name_H-M   'P 1'
#
loop_
_entity.id
_entity.type
_entity.pdbx_description
1 polymer ?
#
loop_
_entity_poly.entity_id
_entity_poly.type
_entity_poly.pdbx_seq_one_letter_code
_entity_poly.pdbx_strand_id
1 'polypeptide(L)'
;KKLDNKYSLNTVDICPVGALTSKDFRFRQRVWYLKDAENVCNGCSTGCNVKMYFNKEGFFRVKPVYNEKVNGHWMCDEGRDVYKFVNREHRWLKARKRTAQGWEEMFPGAAAKEAGNMIKNSSTKTALVLTGQYTVEEYDNVISTFSKDLNIKKIYHWMNSSETAQEFDGLLIRGDKNP
;
A
#
# COMPACT_ATOMS: atom_id res chain seq x y z
N LYS A 1 -21.86 -24.50 -0.53
CA LYS A 1 -21.81 -23.04 -0.50
C LYS A 1 -20.35 -22.61 -0.54
N LYS A 2 -19.99 -21.66 -1.42
CA LYS A 2 -18.62 -21.13 -1.44
C LYS A 2 -18.36 -20.35 -0.16
N LEU A 3 -17.13 -20.42 0.36
CA LEU A 3 -16.64 -19.51 1.38
C LEU A 3 -16.57 -18.11 0.73
N ASP A 4 -17.36 -17.19 1.24
CA ASP A 4 -17.42 -15.82 0.78
C ASP A 4 -17.43 -14.89 2.01
N ASN A 5 -16.24 -14.68 2.53
CA ASN A 5 -16.01 -13.84 3.69
C ASN A 5 -14.65 -13.16 3.55
N LYS A 6 -14.54 -11.93 3.99
CA LYS A 6 -13.31 -11.12 3.93
C LYS A 6 -12.12 -11.66 4.73
N TYR A 7 -12.32 -12.72 5.49
CA TYR A 7 -11.31 -13.38 6.32
C TYR A 7 -11.13 -14.86 6.00
N SER A 8 -11.63 -15.32 4.84
CA SER A 8 -11.65 -16.73 4.44
C SER A 8 -10.27 -17.36 4.43
N LEU A 9 -9.24 -16.61 4.02
CA LEU A 9 -7.87 -17.13 3.93
C LEU A 9 -7.19 -17.36 5.28
N ASN A 10 -7.75 -16.89 6.38
CA ASN A 10 -7.25 -17.25 7.71
C ASN A 10 -7.44 -18.76 7.99
N THR A 11 -8.48 -19.40 7.44
CA THR A 11 -8.64 -20.85 7.53
C THR A 11 -7.53 -21.62 6.81
N VAL A 12 -6.98 -21.06 5.76
CA VAL A 12 -5.81 -21.60 5.05
C VAL A 12 -4.55 -21.55 5.92
N ASP A 13 -4.38 -20.46 6.68
CA ASP A 13 -3.23 -20.29 7.55
C ASP A 13 -3.27 -21.21 8.78
N ILE A 14 -4.46 -21.50 9.28
CA ILE A 14 -4.67 -22.40 10.43
C ILE A 14 -4.46 -23.87 10.04
N CYS A 15 -4.66 -24.23 8.76
CA CYS A 15 -4.55 -25.61 8.31
C CYS A 15 -3.10 -26.11 8.36
N PRO A 16 -2.73 -27.00 9.31
CA PRO A 16 -1.32 -27.36 9.51
C PRO A 16 -0.76 -28.32 8.44
N VAL A 17 -1.65 -28.98 7.70
CA VAL A 17 -1.27 -30.04 6.75
C VAL A 17 -1.30 -29.56 5.29
N GLY A 18 -1.59 -28.28 5.03
CA GLY A 18 -1.63 -27.74 3.69
C GLY A 18 -2.76 -28.32 2.80
N ALA A 19 -3.79 -28.90 3.40
CA ALA A 19 -4.98 -29.37 2.69
C ALA A 19 -5.79 -28.22 2.11
N LEU A 20 -5.83 -27.08 2.83
CA LEU A 20 -6.40 -25.84 2.36
C LEU A 20 -5.29 -24.97 1.79
N THR A 21 -5.53 -24.40 0.62
CA THR A 21 -4.55 -23.54 -0.06
C THR A 21 -5.24 -22.33 -0.66
N SER A 22 -4.55 -21.19 -0.65
CA SER A 22 -5.02 -20.02 -1.38
C SER A 22 -5.05 -20.31 -2.88
N LYS A 23 -6.16 -20.00 -3.52
CA LYS A 23 -6.32 -20.19 -4.97
C LYS A 23 -5.26 -19.40 -5.75
N ASP A 24 -4.91 -18.22 -5.30
CA ASP A 24 -3.98 -17.32 -5.97
C ASP A 24 -2.52 -17.77 -5.83
N PHE A 25 -2.20 -18.46 -4.75
CA PHE A 25 -0.85 -18.95 -4.51
C PHE A 25 -0.63 -20.39 -5.03
N ARG A 26 -1.71 -21.18 -5.08
CA ARG A 26 -1.65 -22.59 -5.49
C ARG A 26 -1.02 -22.71 -6.88
N PHE A 27 -0.02 -23.57 -7.00
CA PHE A 27 0.74 -23.84 -8.24
C PHE A 27 1.53 -22.63 -8.80
N ARG A 28 1.60 -21.53 -8.13
CA ARG A 28 2.39 -20.37 -8.58
C ARG A 28 3.87 -20.53 -8.29
N GLN A 29 4.20 -20.88 -7.05
CA GLN A 29 5.58 -21.00 -6.61
C GLN A 29 5.69 -21.97 -5.43
N ARG A 30 6.86 -22.60 -5.27
CA ARG A 30 7.18 -23.40 -4.08
C ARG A 30 7.76 -22.51 -2.99
N VAL A 31 7.36 -22.75 -1.74
CA VAL A 31 7.70 -21.89 -0.61
C VAL A 31 9.20 -21.75 -0.39
N TRP A 32 9.96 -22.81 -0.62
CA TRP A 32 11.42 -22.83 -0.43
C TRP A 32 12.21 -22.03 -1.48
N TYR A 33 11.57 -21.60 -2.57
CA TYR A 33 12.16 -20.66 -3.54
C TYR A 33 11.82 -19.20 -3.23
N LEU A 34 11.05 -18.93 -2.17
CA LEU A 34 10.67 -17.60 -1.78
C LEU A 34 11.53 -17.14 -0.60
N LYS A 35 11.97 -15.91 -0.67
CA LYS A 35 12.43 -15.13 0.48
C LYS A 35 11.24 -14.48 1.15
N ASP A 36 11.39 -14.10 2.40
CA ASP A 36 10.39 -13.34 3.10
C ASP A 36 10.99 -12.11 3.80
N ALA A 37 10.16 -11.11 4.01
CA ALA A 37 10.48 -9.93 4.79
C ALA A 37 9.26 -9.51 5.61
N GLU A 38 9.51 -9.08 6.84
CA GLU A 38 8.48 -8.51 7.69
C GLU A 38 8.15 -7.08 7.25
N ASN A 39 6.88 -6.73 7.33
CA ASN A 39 6.37 -5.43 6.93
C ASN A 39 5.06 -5.12 7.67
N VAL A 40 4.53 -3.93 7.44
CA VAL A 40 3.21 -3.51 7.90
C VAL A 40 2.29 -3.41 6.70
N CYS A 41 1.09 -3.96 6.81
CA CYS A 41 0.07 -3.85 5.77
C CYS A 41 -0.41 -2.40 5.65
N ASN A 42 -0.39 -1.86 4.44
CA ASN A 42 -0.86 -0.51 4.14
C ASN A 42 -2.27 -0.48 3.52
N GLY A 43 -3.02 -1.57 3.61
CA GLY A 43 -4.38 -1.66 3.06
C GLY A 43 -5.43 -0.88 3.85
N CYS A 44 -5.20 -0.65 5.14
CA CYS A 44 -6.04 0.18 6.01
C CYS A 44 -5.25 0.61 7.26
N SER A 45 -5.83 1.48 8.07
CA SER A 45 -5.18 2.02 9.27
C SER A 45 -5.00 1.02 10.43
N THR A 46 -5.51 -0.20 10.34
CA THR A 46 -5.19 -1.26 11.31
C THR A 46 -3.69 -1.57 11.32
N GLY A 47 -3.00 -1.44 10.17
CA GLY A 47 -1.56 -1.62 10.12
C GLY A 47 -1.11 -3.03 10.53
N CYS A 48 -1.80 -4.09 10.09
CA CYS A 48 -1.47 -5.46 10.45
C CYS A 48 0.01 -5.78 10.19
N ASN A 49 0.66 -6.42 11.15
CA ASN A 49 1.99 -6.97 10.95
C ASN A 49 1.92 -8.15 9.99
N VAL A 50 2.74 -8.11 8.96
CA VAL A 50 2.70 -9.09 7.87
C VAL A 50 4.08 -9.53 7.44
N LYS A 51 4.13 -10.68 6.81
CA LYS A 51 5.30 -11.22 6.15
C LYS A 51 5.00 -11.32 4.65
N MET A 52 5.80 -10.63 3.86
CA MET A 52 5.71 -10.63 2.40
C MET A 52 6.67 -11.65 1.82
N TYR A 53 6.17 -12.52 0.94
CA TYR A 53 6.95 -13.57 0.28
C TYR A 53 7.23 -13.20 -1.17
N PHE A 54 8.50 -13.22 -1.56
CA PHE A 54 8.95 -12.75 -2.87
C PHE A 54 10.18 -13.51 -3.37
N ASN A 55 10.45 -13.39 -4.66
CA ASN A 55 11.69 -13.76 -5.32
C ASN A 55 12.03 -12.76 -6.44
N LYS A 56 12.92 -13.11 -7.35
CA LYS A 56 13.33 -12.25 -8.48
C LYS A 56 12.18 -11.92 -9.45
N GLU A 57 11.14 -12.76 -9.49
CA GLU A 57 9.99 -12.60 -10.38
C GLU A 57 8.91 -11.67 -9.79
N GLY A 58 8.96 -11.38 -8.47
CA GLY A 58 8.03 -10.48 -7.79
C GLY A 58 7.53 -11.02 -6.46
N PHE A 59 6.38 -10.50 -6.03
CA PHE A 59 5.70 -10.89 -4.80
C PHE A 59 4.62 -11.93 -5.08
N PHE A 60 4.48 -12.92 -4.21
CA PHE A 60 3.60 -14.06 -4.41
C PHE A 60 2.49 -14.18 -3.38
N ARG A 61 2.74 -13.78 -2.14
CA ARG A 61 1.72 -13.80 -1.07
C ARG A 61 2.10 -12.91 0.10
N VAL A 62 1.10 -12.59 0.89
CA VAL A 62 1.24 -11.92 2.20
C VAL A 62 0.57 -12.80 3.26
N LYS A 63 1.21 -12.96 4.40
CA LYS A 63 0.68 -13.68 5.57
C LYS A 63 0.76 -12.81 6.82
N PRO A 64 -0.17 -12.97 7.79
CA PRO A 64 -0.07 -12.26 9.06
C PRO A 64 1.13 -12.74 9.86
N VAL A 65 1.74 -11.82 10.59
CA VAL A 65 2.66 -12.07 11.69
C VAL A 65 1.93 -11.76 12.98
N TYR A 66 2.10 -12.61 13.98
CA TYR A 66 1.44 -12.43 15.27
C TYR A 66 1.86 -11.11 15.92
N ASN A 67 0.88 -10.31 16.28
CA ASN A 67 1.05 -9.15 17.14
C ASN A 67 -0.22 -8.96 17.98
N GLU A 68 -0.12 -9.24 19.28
CA GLU A 68 -1.25 -9.18 20.21
C GLU A 68 -1.92 -7.79 20.22
N LYS A 69 -1.14 -6.73 20.08
CA LYS A 69 -1.63 -5.35 20.19
C LYS A 69 -2.28 -4.81 18.91
N VAL A 70 -2.11 -5.48 17.77
CA VAL A 70 -2.55 -4.97 16.47
C VAL A 70 -3.52 -5.93 15.80
N ASN A 71 -3.07 -7.09 15.38
CA ASN A 71 -3.85 -8.00 14.54
C ASN A 71 -3.99 -9.42 15.09
N GLY A 72 -3.37 -9.74 16.23
CA GLY A 72 -3.29 -11.12 16.71
C GLY A 72 -2.69 -12.03 15.62
N HIS A 73 -3.38 -13.12 15.30
CA HIS A 73 -2.99 -14.03 14.21
C HIS A 73 -3.71 -13.75 12.87
N TRP A 74 -4.51 -12.70 12.81
CA TRP A 74 -5.48 -12.51 11.74
C TRP A 74 -5.08 -11.38 10.77
N MET A 75 -5.54 -11.49 9.54
CA MET A 75 -5.59 -10.38 8.59
C MET A 75 -6.72 -10.60 7.58
N CYS A 76 -7.21 -9.53 6.97
CA CYS A 76 -8.25 -9.61 5.96
C CYS A 76 -7.68 -10.08 4.60
N ASP A 77 -8.56 -10.61 3.76
CA ASP A 77 -8.19 -11.12 2.45
C ASP A 77 -7.74 -9.98 1.51
N GLU A 78 -8.30 -8.78 1.65
CA GLU A 78 -7.86 -7.58 0.92
C GLU A 78 -6.40 -7.20 1.22
N GLY A 79 -6.00 -7.24 2.50
CA GLY A 79 -4.61 -7.01 2.89
C GLY A 79 -3.66 -8.06 2.33
N ARG A 80 -4.14 -9.31 2.15
CA ARG A 80 -3.35 -10.38 1.50
C ARG A 80 -3.12 -10.10 0.03
N ASP A 81 -3.99 -9.34 -0.61
CA ASP A 81 -3.95 -9.03 -2.03
C ASP A 81 -3.14 -7.76 -2.38
N VAL A 82 -2.67 -7.03 -1.39
CA VAL A 82 -1.86 -5.80 -1.59
C VAL A 82 -0.65 -6.05 -2.51
N TYR A 83 -0.02 -7.22 -2.44
CA TYR A 83 1.10 -7.56 -3.32
C TYR A 83 0.74 -7.55 -4.81
N LYS A 84 -0.51 -7.80 -5.17
CA LYS A 84 -0.98 -7.76 -6.56
C LYS A 84 -0.84 -6.38 -7.17
N PHE A 85 -1.00 -5.34 -6.35
CA PHE A 85 -0.77 -3.97 -6.79
C PHE A 85 0.70 -3.71 -7.13
N VAL A 86 1.62 -4.28 -6.36
CA VAL A 86 3.06 -4.12 -6.60
C VAL A 86 3.49 -4.78 -7.90
N ASN A 87 2.91 -5.94 -8.22
CA ASN A 87 3.23 -6.73 -9.42
C ASN A 87 2.57 -6.24 -10.72
N ARG A 88 1.83 -5.14 -10.71
CA ARG A 88 1.17 -4.64 -11.93
C ARG A 88 2.18 -4.23 -12.99
N GLU A 89 2.01 -4.72 -14.22
CA GLU A 89 2.91 -4.45 -15.36
C GLU A 89 3.00 -2.97 -15.75
N HIS A 90 1.92 -2.22 -15.54
CA HIS A 90 1.83 -0.81 -15.93
C HIS A 90 2.30 0.18 -14.86
N ARG A 91 3.10 -0.26 -13.89
CA ARG A 91 3.69 0.64 -12.90
C ARG A 91 4.82 1.47 -13.51
N TRP A 92 4.83 2.73 -13.20
CA TRP A 92 5.96 3.60 -13.50
C TRP A 92 7.08 3.34 -12.49
N LEU A 93 8.11 2.67 -12.95
CA LEU A 93 9.28 2.31 -12.13
C LEU A 93 10.41 3.33 -12.21
N LYS A 94 10.31 4.28 -13.13
CA LYS A 94 11.32 5.29 -13.37
C LYS A 94 10.70 6.68 -13.39
N ALA A 95 11.46 7.66 -12.93
CA ALA A 95 11.07 9.06 -13.08
C ALA A 95 11.11 9.46 -14.58
N ARG A 96 10.12 10.24 -15.00
CA ARG A 96 9.99 10.68 -16.39
C ARG A 96 9.60 12.14 -16.45
N LYS A 97 10.17 12.84 -17.40
CA LYS A 97 9.80 14.21 -17.74
C LYS A 97 9.14 14.24 -19.11
N ARG A 98 8.08 15.01 -19.25
CA ARG A 98 7.46 15.25 -20.55
C ARG A 98 8.20 16.38 -21.27
N THR A 99 8.67 16.10 -22.46
CA THR A 99 9.31 17.07 -23.39
C THR A 99 8.47 17.23 -24.64
N ALA A 100 8.83 18.17 -25.52
CA ALA A 100 8.16 18.33 -26.78
C ALA A 100 8.28 17.11 -27.72
N GLN A 101 9.34 16.32 -27.54
CA GLN A 101 9.59 15.08 -28.29
C GLN A 101 9.00 13.82 -27.67
N GLY A 102 8.43 13.91 -26.45
CA GLY A 102 7.85 12.75 -25.74
C GLY A 102 8.29 12.66 -24.30
N TRP A 103 8.39 11.42 -23.79
CA TRP A 103 8.80 11.13 -22.42
C TRP A 103 10.29 10.81 -22.35
N GLU A 104 11.01 11.53 -21.51
CA GLU A 104 12.43 11.32 -21.21
C GLU A 104 12.57 10.73 -19.80
N GLU A 105 13.33 9.63 -19.68
CA GLU A 105 13.65 9.03 -18.39
C GLU A 105 14.76 9.83 -17.70
N MET A 106 14.63 9.97 -16.39
CA MET A 106 15.63 10.69 -15.59
C MET A 106 15.86 10.00 -14.24
N PHE A 107 16.99 10.29 -13.62
CA PHE A 107 17.29 9.80 -12.28
C PHE A 107 16.32 10.39 -11.26
N PRO A 108 15.83 9.58 -10.28
CA PRO A 108 14.86 10.04 -9.27
C PRO A 108 15.30 11.30 -8.52
N GLY A 109 16.57 11.40 -8.14
CA GLY A 109 17.09 12.59 -7.45
C GLY A 109 17.09 13.85 -8.30
N ALA A 110 17.38 13.74 -9.60
CA ALA A 110 17.27 14.86 -10.54
C ALA A 110 15.81 15.28 -10.75
N ALA A 111 14.91 14.31 -10.86
CA ALA A 111 13.47 14.54 -10.96
C ALA A 111 12.91 15.26 -9.72
N ALA A 112 13.30 14.81 -8.54
CA ALA A 112 12.88 15.43 -7.28
C ALA A 112 13.36 16.88 -7.17
N LYS A 113 14.62 17.15 -7.55
CA LYS A 113 15.18 18.51 -7.56
C LYS A 113 14.45 19.43 -8.55
N GLU A 114 14.19 18.94 -9.75
CA GLU A 114 13.46 19.69 -10.76
C GLU A 114 12.02 19.97 -10.34
N ALA A 115 11.32 18.95 -9.83
CA ALA A 115 9.96 19.11 -9.29
C ALA A 115 9.93 20.13 -8.14
N GLY A 116 10.88 20.07 -7.20
CA GLY A 116 11.01 21.03 -6.13
C GLY A 116 11.19 22.47 -6.63
N ASN A 117 12.01 22.68 -7.66
CA ASN A 117 12.20 24.00 -8.28
C ASN A 117 10.92 24.48 -8.97
N MET A 118 10.22 23.62 -9.69
CA MET A 118 8.92 23.95 -10.31
C MET A 118 7.88 24.38 -9.26
N ILE A 119 7.79 23.65 -8.15
CA ILE A 119 6.88 23.95 -7.06
C ILE A 119 7.23 25.28 -6.41
N LYS A 120 8.51 25.54 -6.12
CA LYS A 120 8.97 26.84 -5.56
C LYS A 120 8.57 28.02 -6.45
N ASN A 121 8.74 27.88 -7.76
CA ASN A 121 8.41 28.93 -8.72
C ASN A 121 6.91 29.11 -8.94
N SER A 122 6.08 28.17 -8.51
CA SER A 122 4.63 28.15 -8.73
C SER A 122 3.83 27.92 -7.45
N SER A 123 4.38 28.24 -6.27
CA SER A 123 3.78 27.91 -4.96
C SER A 123 2.33 28.36 -4.81
N THR A 124 1.99 29.54 -5.32
CA THR A 124 0.62 30.09 -5.26
C THR A 124 -0.40 29.33 -6.13
N LYS A 125 0.07 28.63 -7.17
CA LYS A 125 -0.75 27.84 -8.09
C LYS A 125 -0.68 26.34 -7.81
N THR A 126 0.11 25.92 -6.81
CA THR A 126 0.29 24.52 -6.44
C THR A 126 -0.66 24.15 -5.32
N ALA A 127 -1.23 22.96 -5.37
CA ALA A 127 -1.98 22.33 -4.31
C ALA A 127 -1.41 20.96 -4.01
N LEU A 128 -1.38 20.58 -2.73
CA LEU A 128 -1.01 19.26 -2.26
C LEU A 128 -2.29 18.46 -2.00
N VAL A 129 -2.39 17.27 -2.59
CA VAL A 129 -3.48 16.32 -2.32
C VAL A 129 -2.87 15.07 -1.71
N LEU A 130 -3.26 14.76 -0.49
CA LEU A 130 -2.79 13.60 0.26
C LEU A 130 -3.80 12.45 0.14
N THR A 131 -3.30 11.22 0.04
CA THR A 131 -4.11 9.99 0.03
C THR A 131 -3.83 9.19 1.30
N GLY A 132 -4.74 8.29 1.71
CA GLY A 132 -4.66 7.53 2.97
C GLY A 132 -3.63 6.39 3.01
N GLN A 133 -2.53 6.45 2.25
CA GLN A 133 -1.59 5.34 2.08
C GLN A 133 -0.24 5.51 2.80
N TYR A 134 -0.04 6.62 3.46
CA TYR A 134 1.22 6.96 4.11
C TYR A 134 1.14 6.78 5.62
N THR A 135 2.29 6.66 6.28
CA THR A 135 2.35 6.68 7.74
C THR A 135 2.11 8.09 8.28
N VAL A 136 1.81 8.21 9.57
CA VAL A 136 1.61 9.53 10.21
C VAL A 136 2.88 10.38 10.12
N GLU A 137 4.04 9.75 10.27
CA GLU A 137 5.36 10.41 10.18
C GLU A 137 5.63 10.92 8.76
N GLU A 138 5.23 10.15 7.73
CA GLU A 138 5.34 10.59 6.34
C GLU A 138 4.43 11.77 6.07
N TYR A 139 3.19 11.76 6.59
CA TYR A 139 2.28 12.90 6.49
C TYR A 139 2.86 14.15 7.15
N ASP A 140 3.39 14.05 8.36
CA ASP A 140 3.98 15.18 9.07
C ASP A 140 5.15 15.78 8.30
N ASN A 141 6.04 14.96 7.79
CA ASN A 141 7.16 15.39 6.96
C ASN A 141 6.70 16.08 5.67
N VAL A 142 5.74 15.50 4.96
CA VAL A 142 5.23 16.07 3.70
C VAL A 142 4.52 17.39 3.97
N ILE A 143 3.61 17.44 4.95
CA ILE A 143 2.87 18.65 5.30
C ILE A 143 3.83 19.74 5.76
N SER A 144 4.79 19.43 6.62
CA SER A 144 5.80 20.40 7.10
C SER A 144 6.61 20.98 5.95
N THR A 145 7.14 20.13 5.08
CA THR A 145 7.94 20.55 3.92
C THR A 145 7.13 21.42 2.97
N PHE A 146 5.93 21.00 2.62
CA PHE A 146 5.09 21.74 1.67
C PHE A 146 4.57 23.06 2.24
N SER A 147 4.16 23.07 3.52
CA SER A 147 3.62 24.28 4.14
C SER A 147 4.70 25.29 4.55
N LYS A 148 5.80 24.82 5.18
CA LYS A 148 6.84 25.70 5.74
C LYS A 148 7.92 26.05 4.71
N ASP A 149 8.48 25.04 4.01
CA ASP A 149 9.63 25.25 3.13
C ASP A 149 9.21 25.73 1.73
N LEU A 150 8.07 25.26 1.24
CA LEU A 150 7.55 25.58 -0.10
C LEU A 150 6.39 26.59 -0.07
N ASN A 151 5.92 26.99 1.11
CA ASN A 151 4.84 27.95 1.32
C ASN A 151 3.55 27.64 0.54
N ILE A 152 3.17 26.36 0.49
CA ILE A 152 1.93 25.89 -0.12
C ILE A 152 0.83 25.90 0.93
N LYS A 153 -0.18 26.74 0.71
CA LYS A 153 -1.32 26.89 1.62
C LYS A 153 -2.50 25.96 1.29
N LYS A 154 -2.54 25.42 0.08
CA LYS A 154 -3.64 24.59 -0.41
C LYS A 154 -3.28 23.12 -0.20
N ILE A 155 -3.66 22.56 0.95
CA ILE A 155 -3.45 21.17 1.29
C ILE A 155 -4.82 20.52 1.44
N TYR A 156 -5.04 19.45 0.70
CA TYR A 156 -6.27 18.67 0.68
C TYR A 156 -5.97 17.22 0.99
N HIS A 157 -6.94 16.49 1.47
CA HIS A 157 -6.86 15.03 1.57
C HIS A 157 -7.96 14.42 0.73
N TRP A 158 -7.67 13.25 0.18
CA TRP A 158 -8.64 12.41 -0.49
C TRP A 158 -8.60 11.02 0.11
N MET A 159 -9.75 10.59 0.60
CA MET A 159 -9.94 9.23 1.09
C MET A 159 -10.91 8.52 0.14
N ASN A 160 -10.59 7.27 -0.16
CA ASN A 160 -11.49 6.44 -0.93
C ASN A 160 -12.68 6.09 -0.05
N SER A 161 -13.84 6.70 -0.29
CA SER A 161 -15.06 6.33 0.42
C SER A 161 -15.48 4.93 -0.04
N SER A 162 -15.57 3.96 0.86
CA SER A 162 -16.23 2.71 0.56
C SER A 162 -17.74 2.99 0.46
N GLU A 163 -18.35 2.49 -0.60
CA GLU A 163 -19.76 2.78 -0.92
C GLU A 163 -20.73 2.33 0.18
N THR A 164 -20.40 1.33 0.96
CA THR A 164 -21.22 0.86 2.09
C THR A 164 -20.37 0.30 3.21
N ALA A 165 -20.59 0.79 4.42
CA ALA A 165 -20.06 0.18 5.62
C ALA A 165 -20.65 -1.23 5.78
N GLN A 166 -19.79 -2.25 5.73
CA GLN A 166 -20.19 -3.62 6.00
C GLN A 166 -20.05 -3.94 7.49
N GLU A 167 -20.75 -4.97 7.96
CA GLU A 167 -20.74 -5.39 9.37
C GLU A 167 -19.33 -5.52 9.98
N PHE A 168 -18.35 -6.00 9.19
CA PHE A 168 -16.98 -6.15 9.63
C PHE A 168 -16.13 -4.86 9.58
N ASP A 169 -16.62 -3.81 8.96
CA ASP A 169 -15.87 -2.55 8.86
C ASP A 169 -15.75 -1.84 10.21
N GLY A 170 -16.60 -2.19 11.18
CA GLY A 170 -16.46 -1.75 12.56
C GLY A 170 -15.24 -2.32 13.29
N LEU A 171 -14.68 -3.43 12.81
CA LEU A 171 -13.48 -4.08 13.35
C LEU A 171 -12.20 -3.59 12.67
N LEU A 172 -12.32 -2.92 11.54
CA LEU A 172 -11.20 -2.41 10.75
C LEU A 172 -11.28 -0.89 10.72
N ILE A 173 -10.22 -0.25 11.15
CA ILE A 173 -10.08 1.21 11.00
C ILE A 173 -9.68 1.47 9.56
N ARG A 174 -10.67 1.66 8.69
CA ARG A 174 -10.45 2.01 7.28
C ARG A 174 -10.38 3.52 7.10
N GLY A 175 -9.71 3.96 6.03
CA GLY A 175 -9.48 5.37 5.77
C GLY A 175 -10.74 6.23 5.69
N ASP A 176 -11.87 5.67 5.24
CA ASP A 176 -13.18 6.33 5.17
C ASP A 176 -13.89 6.45 6.54
N LYS A 177 -13.42 5.73 7.55
CA LYS A 177 -13.94 5.75 8.92
C LYS A 177 -12.94 6.26 9.95
N ASN A 178 -11.78 6.69 9.52
CA ASN A 178 -10.84 7.36 10.42
C ASN A 178 -11.41 8.71 10.82
N PRO A 179 -11.48 9.01 12.12
CA PRO A 179 -11.91 10.31 12.61
C PRO A 179 -10.98 11.43 12.17
#